data_4215f4e05da15e5432b57536333aab18
#
_entry.id   4215f4e05da15e5432b57536333aab18
#
_cell.length_a   1.000
_cell.length_b   1.000
_cell.length_c   1.000
_cell.angle_alpha   90.00
_cell.angle_beta   90.00
_cell.angle_gamma   90.00
#
_symmetry.space_group_name_H-M   'P 1'
#
loop_
_entity.id
_entity.type
_entity.pdbx_description
1 polymer ?
#
loop_
_entity_poly.entity_id
_entity_poly.type
_entity_poly.pdbx_seq_one_letter_code
_entity_poly.pdbx_strand_id
1 'polypeptide(L)'
;NDRSGWITITLNDPESISLKVIVSQNKKIVAGTGKYVPVEANQEDWSGKYIIGYKASSGVRILTGANSGNYANMSDAGDFNQYMDGDNIVSNVDTDIYACTFEKTVNGYSIHCADGYIGYTSTATSKNNNLWFSPNIVEKQYEWTISYSKCVEIQNVYNTKRIIWANASANRFAGYTSKQQEVILYKYME
;
A
#
# COMPACT_ATOMS: atom_id res chain seq x y z
N ASN A 1 -15.59 -9.17 6.24
CA ASN A 1 -16.74 -8.37 6.70
C ASN A 1 -17.13 -8.83 8.09
N ASP A 2 -16.92 -7.95 9.07
CA ASP A 2 -17.43 -8.17 10.42
C ASP A 2 -18.94 -8.24 10.35
N ARG A 3 -19.50 -9.29 10.90
CA ARG A 3 -20.95 -9.46 11.00
C ARG A 3 -21.36 -9.24 12.44
N SER A 4 -22.16 -8.24 12.70
CA SER A 4 -22.88 -8.06 13.95
C SER A 4 -24.35 -8.39 13.73
N GLY A 5 -24.95 -9.11 14.66
CA GLY A 5 -26.35 -9.49 14.63
C GLY A 5 -26.98 -9.31 16.02
N TRP A 6 -28.30 -9.37 16.05
CA TRP A 6 -29.08 -9.27 17.26
C TRP A 6 -29.78 -10.59 17.49
N ILE A 7 -29.73 -11.10 18.72
CA ILE A 7 -30.59 -12.17 19.17
C ILE A 7 -31.52 -11.54 20.23
N THR A 8 -32.80 -11.56 19.97
CA THR A 8 -33.80 -11.16 20.96
C THR A 8 -34.34 -12.42 21.60
N ILE A 9 -34.14 -12.55 22.89
CA ILE A 9 -34.73 -13.62 23.70
C ILE A 9 -35.93 -12.98 24.43
N THR A 10 -37.13 -13.41 24.09
CA THR A 10 -38.35 -12.96 24.76
C THR A 10 -38.78 -14.08 25.72
N LEU A 11 -38.87 -13.77 26.99
CA LEU A 11 -39.48 -14.66 27.96
C LEU A 11 -40.99 -14.50 27.87
N ASN A 12 -41.72 -15.61 27.75
CA ASN A 12 -43.18 -15.62 27.78
C ASN A 12 -43.68 -15.48 29.25
N ASP A 13 -43.43 -14.32 29.81
CA ASP A 13 -43.91 -13.90 31.11
C ASP A 13 -44.81 -12.68 30.94
N PRO A 14 -45.87 -12.47 31.73
CA PRO A 14 -46.77 -11.32 31.63
C PRO A 14 -46.06 -9.95 31.76
N GLU A 15 -44.79 -9.90 32.22
CA GLU A 15 -44.02 -8.69 32.33
C GLU A 15 -43.08 -8.44 31.11
N SER A 16 -43.09 -9.30 30.09
CA SER A 16 -42.35 -9.13 28.80
C SER A 16 -40.93 -8.58 28.90
N ILE A 17 -40.07 -9.23 29.64
CA ILE A 17 -38.66 -8.89 29.72
C ILE A 17 -37.96 -9.31 28.43
N SER A 18 -37.46 -8.37 27.65
CA SER A 18 -36.62 -8.61 26.45
C SER A 18 -35.16 -8.37 26.77
N LEU A 19 -34.33 -9.40 26.59
CA LEU A 19 -32.87 -9.28 26.66
C LEU A 19 -32.31 -9.14 25.26
N LYS A 20 -31.60 -8.04 24.99
CA LYS A 20 -30.89 -7.83 23.75
C LYS A 20 -29.44 -8.24 23.90
N VAL A 21 -29.07 -9.33 23.25
CA VAL A 21 -27.67 -9.80 23.22
C VAL A 21 -27.03 -9.35 21.91
N ILE A 22 -25.95 -8.59 22.02
CA ILE A 22 -25.12 -8.25 20.86
C ILE A 22 -24.14 -9.40 20.66
N VAL A 23 -24.26 -10.10 19.52
CA VAL A 23 -23.28 -11.07 19.10
C VAL A 23 -22.37 -10.42 18.09
N SER A 24 -21.11 -10.20 18.44
CA SER A 24 -20.08 -9.77 17.52
C SER A 24 -19.20 -10.97 17.18
N GLN A 25 -19.07 -11.24 15.90
CA GLN A 25 -18.15 -12.25 15.39
C GLN A 25 -16.92 -11.54 14.83
N ASN A 26 -15.78 -11.75 15.45
CA ASN A 26 -14.52 -11.26 14.90
C ASN A 26 -14.30 -11.91 13.54
N LYS A 27 -13.93 -11.09 12.55
CA LYS A 27 -13.55 -11.56 11.22
C LYS A 27 -12.47 -12.62 11.34
N LYS A 28 -12.76 -13.84 10.89
CA LYS A 28 -11.73 -14.84 10.70
C LYS A 28 -10.86 -14.34 9.55
N ILE A 29 -9.60 -14.01 9.83
CA ILE A 29 -8.61 -13.76 8.79
C ILE A 29 -8.46 -15.08 8.03
N VAL A 30 -9.07 -15.15 6.85
CA VAL A 30 -8.82 -16.27 5.94
C VAL A 30 -7.44 -16.00 5.38
N ALA A 31 -6.46 -16.81 5.77
CA ALA A 31 -5.13 -16.76 5.18
C ALA A 31 -5.30 -16.89 3.66
N GLY A 32 -4.80 -15.91 2.91
CA GLY A 32 -4.66 -16.03 1.46
C GLY A 32 -3.73 -17.21 1.15
N THR A 33 -3.80 -17.70 -0.06
CA THR A 33 -2.93 -18.80 -0.52
C THR A 33 -1.50 -18.33 -0.81
N GLY A 34 -1.23 -17.02 -0.71
CA GLY A 34 0.05 -16.43 -1.06
C GLY A 34 0.63 -15.48 0.02
N LYS A 35 1.75 -14.91 -0.30
CA LYS A 35 2.45 -13.93 0.52
C LYS A 35 3.13 -12.87 -0.34
N TYR A 36 3.42 -11.73 0.26
CA TYR A 36 4.25 -10.70 -0.35
C TYR A 36 5.66 -10.82 0.22
N VAL A 37 6.64 -11.08 -0.66
CA VAL A 37 8.04 -11.32 -0.32
C VAL A 37 8.86 -10.08 -0.66
N PRO A 38 9.76 -9.61 0.22
CA PRO A 38 10.60 -8.47 -0.07
C PRO A 38 11.51 -8.75 -1.28
N VAL A 39 11.59 -7.78 -2.20
CA VAL A 39 12.50 -7.86 -3.34
C VAL A 39 13.88 -7.41 -2.92
N GLU A 40 14.87 -8.31 -3.05
CA GLU A 40 16.24 -8.09 -2.62
C GLU A 40 17.26 -8.13 -3.80
N ALA A 41 16.73 -8.17 -5.04
CA ALA A 41 17.56 -8.17 -6.24
C ALA A 41 16.84 -7.49 -7.39
N ASN A 42 17.61 -7.05 -8.40
CA ASN A 42 17.04 -6.51 -9.61
C ASN A 42 16.20 -7.56 -10.34
N GLN A 43 15.08 -7.12 -10.93
CA GLN A 43 14.17 -7.98 -11.69
C GLN A 43 14.37 -7.70 -13.19
N GLU A 44 14.27 -8.72 -14.03
CA GLU A 44 14.21 -8.55 -15.49
C GLU A 44 12.87 -7.93 -15.90
N ASP A 45 11.81 -8.28 -15.18
CA ASP A 45 10.48 -7.72 -15.35
C ASP A 45 9.86 -7.41 -13.98
N TRP A 46 9.48 -6.15 -13.80
CA TRP A 46 8.82 -5.66 -12.59
C TRP A 46 7.29 -5.74 -12.67
N SER A 47 6.72 -6.35 -13.72
CA SER A 47 5.28 -6.58 -13.78
C SER A 47 4.82 -7.48 -12.64
N GLY A 48 3.63 -7.19 -12.10
CA GLY A 48 3.06 -8.00 -11.03
C GLY A 48 2.39 -7.17 -9.94
N LYS A 49 2.07 -7.86 -8.85
CA LYS A 49 1.36 -7.29 -7.70
C LYS A 49 2.34 -7.06 -6.55
N TYR A 50 2.34 -5.85 -5.99
CA TYR A 50 3.30 -5.46 -4.96
C TYR A 50 2.62 -4.66 -3.85
N ILE A 51 3.15 -4.78 -2.63
CA ILE A 51 2.94 -3.79 -1.57
C ILE A 51 4.18 -2.90 -1.51
N ILE A 52 3.98 -1.58 -1.51
CA ILE A 52 5.06 -0.59 -1.35
C ILE A 52 5.20 -0.29 0.14
N GLY A 53 6.38 -0.53 0.69
CA GLY A 53 6.62 -0.40 2.12
C GLY A 53 7.91 0.34 2.48
N TYR A 54 8.08 0.52 3.78
CA TYR A 54 9.27 1.05 4.45
C TYR A 54 9.50 0.26 5.74
N LYS A 55 10.73 -0.21 5.98
CA LYS A 55 11.11 -0.94 7.20
C LYS A 55 11.59 0.04 8.26
N ALA A 56 10.74 0.33 9.24
CA ALA A 56 11.10 1.10 10.43
C ALA A 56 11.61 0.17 11.54
N SER A 57 12.22 0.73 12.58
CA SER A 57 12.64 -0.04 13.77
C SER A 57 11.46 -0.69 14.51
N SER A 58 10.25 -0.12 14.39
CA SER A 58 9.02 -0.61 15.01
C SER A 58 8.23 -1.58 14.13
N GLY A 59 8.71 -1.92 12.92
CA GLY A 59 8.05 -2.80 11.98
C GLY A 59 7.87 -2.20 10.59
N VAL A 60 7.14 -2.89 9.74
CA VAL A 60 6.87 -2.45 8.37
C VAL A 60 5.74 -1.43 8.36
N ARG A 61 5.92 -0.36 7.60
CA ARG A 61 4.92 0.64 7.30
C ARG A 61 4.68 0.63 5.79
N ILE A 62 3.44 0.70 5.35
CA ILE A 62 3.09 0.55 3.94
C ILE A 62 2.38 1.77 3.40
N LEU A 63 2.38 1.91 2.06
CA LEU A 63 1.55 2.86 1.34
C LEU A 63 0.10 2.42 1.44
N THR A 64 -0.76 3.30 1.96
CA THR A 64 -2.18 2.99 2.24
C THR A 64 -3.17 3.73 1.34
N GLY A 65 -2.69 4.56 0.43
CA GLY A 65 -3.54 5.26 -0.55
C GLY A 65 -3.21 6.72 -0.74
N ALA A 66 -4.04 7.39 -1.51
CA ALA A 66 -3.91 8.81 -1.83
C ALA A 66 -4.18 9.71 -0.61
N ASN A 67 -3.55 10.87 -0.60
CA ASN A 67 -3.83 11.94 0.35
C ASN A 67 -4.24 13.22 -0.38
N SER A 68 -5.12 14.00 0.21
CA SER A 68 -5.56 15.29 -0.33
C SER A 68 -4.43 16.32 -0.51
N GLY A 69 -3.28 16.11 0.17
CA GLY A 69 -2.08 16.94 0.03
C GLY A 69 -1.16 16.53 -1.13
N ASN A 70 -1.62 15.68 -2.05
CA ASN A 70 -0.86 15.19 -3.21
C ASN A 70 0.41 14.40 -2.80
N TYR A 71 0.24 13.43 -1.93
CA TYR A 71 1.23 12.41 -1.59
C TYR A 71 0.49 11.11 -1.23
N ALA A 72 1.22 10.03 -1.02
CA ALA A 72 0.63 8.80 -0.54
C ALA A 72 0.74 8.70 0.99
N ASN A 73 -0.35 8.31 1.63
CA ASN A 73 -0.39 8.00 3.05
C ASN A 73 0.52 6.81 3.37
N MET A 74 1.03 6.80 4.59
CA MET A 74 1.77 5.69 5.16
C MET A 74 0.99 5.16 6.37
N SER A 75 0.95 3.85 6.56
CA SER A 75 0.37 3.25 7.77
C SER A 75 1.11 3.69 9.02
N ASP A 76 0.47 3.63 10.18
CA ASP A 76 1.14 3.90 11.43
C ASP A 76 2.15 2.81 11.80
N ALA A 77 3.07 3.16 12.69
CA ALA A 77 4.10 2.24 13.14
C ALA A 77 3.48 1.09 13.94
N GLY A 78 3.77 -0.13 13.52
CA GLY A 78 3.29 -1.35 14.20
C GLY A 78 1.97 -1.91 13.69
N ASP A 79 1.14 -1.14 12.96
CA ASP A 79 -0.16 -1.61 12.47
C ASP A 79 -0.06 -2.86 11.60
N PHE A 80 1.02 -2.95 10.81
CA PHE A 80 1.25 -4.09 9.92
C PHE A 80 1.95 -5.29 10.56
N ASN A 81 2.42 -5.17 11.80
CA ASN A 81 3.16 -6.24 12.48
C ASN A 81 2.33 -7.53 12.61
N GLN A 82 1.01 -7.42 12.77
CA GLN A 82 0.10 -8.56 12.86
C GLN A 82 -0.02 -9.36 11.56
N TYR A 83 0.38 -8.79 10.42
CA TYR A 83 0.34 -9.42 9.10
C TYR A 83 1.72 -9.93 8.65
N MET A 84 2.74 -9.80 9.49
CA MET A 84 4.09 -10.26 9.17
C MET A 84 4.27 -11.73 9.51
N ASP A 85 4.92 -12.47 8.61
CA ASP A 85 5.45 -13.80 8.80
C ASP A 85 6.96 -13.76 8.44
N GLY A 86 7.78 -13.58 9.46
CA GLY A 86 9.18 -13.22 9.28
C GLY A 86 9.32 -11.87 8.58
N ASP A 87 10.03 -11.83 7.46
CA ASP A 87 10.15 -10.63 6.61
C ASP A 87 9.04 -10.53 5.54
N ASN A 88 8.12 -11.49 5.46
CA ASN A 88 7.04 -11.49 4.48
C ASN A 88 5.76 -10.87 5.04
N ILE A 89 4.92 -10.34 4.15
CA ILE A 89 3.55 -9.92 4.48
C ILE A 89 2.60 -11.03 4.06
N VAL A 90 1.76 -11.51 4.97
CA VAL A 90 0.73 -12.53 4.67
C VAL A 90 -0.32 -11.92 3.75
N SER A 91 -0.62 -12.59 2.61
CA SER A 91 -1.70 -12.18 1.73
C SER A 91 -3.04 -12.56 2.34
N ASN A 92 -3.93 -11.59 2.45
CA ASN A 92 -5.31 -11.76 2.88
C ASN A 92 -6.13 -10.52 2.51
N VAL A 93 -7.42 -10.53 2.77
CA VAL A 93 -8.32 -9.42 2.40
C VAL A 93 -7.93 -8.07 3.01
N ASP A 94 -7.22 -8.04 4.14
CA ASP A 94 -6.84 -6.80 4.82
C ASP A 94 -5.52 -6.25 4.30
N THR A 95 -4.65 -7.09 3.75
CA THR A 95 -3.38 -6.69 3.16
C THR A 95 -3.48 -6.46 1.65
N ASP A 96 -4.29 -7.26 0.95
CA ASP A 96 -4.44 -7.22 -0.51
C ASP A 96 -5.06 -5.92 -1.03
N ILE A 97 -5.83 -5.22 -0.19
CA ILE A 97 -6.39 -3.89 -0.53
C ILE A 97 -5.32 -2.81 -0.71
N TYR A 98 -4.12 -3.01 -0.18
CA TYR A 98 -2.99 -2.08 -0.30
C TYR A 98 -2.02 -2.46 -1.42
N ALA A 99 -2.28 -3.57 -2.08
CA ALA A 99 -1.44 -3.99 -3.19
C ALA A 99 -1.65 -3.11 -4.41
N CYS A 100 -0.55 -2.75 -5.06
CA CYS A 100 -0.53 -2.06 -6.33
C CYS A 100 -0.13 -3.03 -7.44
N THR A 101 -0.75 -2.90 -8.62
CA THR A 101 -0.38 -3.62 -9.82
C THR A 101 0.62 -2.81 -10.62
N PHE A 102 1.76 -3.42 -10.94
CA PHE A 102 2.78 -2.86 -11.80
C PHE A 102 2.63 -3.48 -13.19
N GLU A 103 2.47 -2.65 -14.20
CA GLU A 103 2.29 -3.08 -15.58
C GLU A 103 3.32 -2.41 -16.49
N LYS A 104 3.94 -3.21 -17.36
CA LYS A 104 4.92 -2.71 -18.30
C LYS A 104 4.28 -1.78 -19.31
N THR A 105 4.92 -0.65 -19.56
CA THR A 105 4.53 0.37 -20.55
C THR A 105 5.64 0.56 -21.57
N VAL A 106 5.45 1.50 -22.49
CA VAL A 106 6.49 1.83 -23.50
C VAL A 106 7.75 2.42 -22.88
N ASN A 107 7.60 3.22 -21.81
CA ASN A 107 8.72 3.96 -21.21
C ASN A 107 9.17 3.40 -19.85
N GLY A 108 8.47 2.39 -19.31
CA GLY A 108 8.77 1.84 -18.00
C GLY A 108 7.62 1.02 -17.45
N TYR A 109 7.10 1.39 -16.29
CA TYR A 109 5.98 0.71 -15.63
C TYR A 109 4.96 1.73 -15.13
N SER A 110 3.69 1.43 -15.29
CA SER A 110 2.63 2.09 -14.53
C SER A 110 2.45 1.41 -13.18
N ILE A 111 2.02 2.17 -12.18
CA ILE A 111 1.73 1.67 -10.83
C ILE A 111 0.30 2.04 -10.51
N HIS A 112 -0.58 1.04 -10.47
CA HIS A 112 -2.01 1.19 -10.20
C HIS A 112 -2.35 0.64 -8.82
N CYS A 113 -2.76 1.52 -7.91
CA CYS A 113 -3.22 1.19 -6.56
C CYS A 113 -4.74 1.40 -6.47
N ALA A 114 -5.35 1.17 -5.30
CA ALA A 114 -6.80 1.30 -5.11
C ALA A 114 -7.35 2.69 -5.53
N ASP A 115 -6.60 3.77 -5.29
CA ASP A 115 -7.00 5.15 -5.60
C ASP A 115 -6.61 5.60 -7.03
N GLY A 116 -6.04 4.71 -7.83
CA GLY A 116 -5.65 4.98 -9.20
C GLY A 116 -4.15 4.86 -9.48
N TYR A 117 -3.75 5.32 -10.65
CA TYR A 117 -2.34 5.33 -11.08
C TYR A 117 -1.54 6.37 -10.34
N ILE A 118 -0.38 5.99 -9.81
CA ILE A 118 0.56 6.92 -9.18
C ILE A 118 1.36 7.65 -10.25
N GLY A 119 1.41 8.98 -10.16
CA GLY A 119 2.16 9.81 -11.09
C GLY A 119 2.86 10.99 -10.45
N TYR A 120 3.75 11.60 -11.22
CA TYR A 120 4.37 12.89 -10.91
C TYR A 120 4.20 13.83 -12.10
N THR A 121 3.37 14.86 -11.94
CA THR A 121 2.92 15.73 -13.03
C THR A 121 3.57 17.10 -13.05
N SER A 122 4.32 17.46 -11.99
CA SER A 122 4.96 18.78 -11.91
C SER A 122 6.21 18.86 -12.78
N THR A 123 6.52 20.03 -13.27
CA THR A 123 7.68 20.29 -14.14
C THR A 123 9.02 19.95 -13.46
N ALA A 124 10.06 19.79 -14.26
CA ALA A 124 11.41 19.45 -13.77
C ALA A 124 11.98 20.47 -12.78
N THR A 125 11.53 21.73 -12.85
CA THR A 125 11.96 22.83 -11.96
C THR A 125 11.12 22.95 -10.69
N SER A 126 10.01 22.22 -10.58
CA SER A 126 9.15 22.24 -9.40
C SER A 126 9.92 21.77 -8.16
N LYS A 127 9.69 22.44 -7.03
CA LYS A 127 10.19 22.02 -5.72
C LYS A 127 9.19 21.10 -4.97
N ASN A 128 8.02 20.85 -5.58
CA ASN A 128 6.98 20.03 -4.96
C ASN A 128 7.36 18.55 -4.98
N ASN A 129 7.14 17.87 -3.87
CA ASN A 129 7.35 16.45 -3.74
C ASN A 129 6.06 15.64 -3.97
N ASN A 130 5.12 16.20 -4.73
CA ASN A 130 3.79 15.63 -4.90
C ASN A 130 3.82 14.26 -5.58
N LEU A 131 2.93 13.37 -5.16
CA LEU A 131 2.46 12.23 -5.92
C LEU A 131 0.99 12.43 -6.21
N TRP A 132 0.60 12.20 -7.46
CA TRP A 132 -0.78 12.29 -7.91
C TRP A 132 -1.36 10.91 -8.10
N PHE A 133 -2.66 10.77 -7.83
CA PHE A 133 -3.41 9.58 -8.12
C PHE A 133 -4.47 9.93 -9.16
N SER A 134 -4.56 9.13 -10.22
CA SER A 134 -5.45 9.40 -11.35
C SER A 134 -6.10 8.12 -11.84
N PRO A 135 -7.38 8.14 -12.23
CA PRO A 135 -8.00 7.00 -12.89
C PRO A 135 -7.42 6.72 -14.28
N ASN A 136 -6.69 7.69 -14.86
CA ASN A 136 -6.12 7.60 -16.20
C ASN A 136 -4.60 7.78 -16.18
N ILE A 137 -3.92 7.06 -17.07
CA ILE A 137 -2.49 7.23 -17.33
C ILE A 137 -2.28 8.41 -18.27
N VAL A 138 -1.34 9.29 -17.91
CA VAL A 138 -0.72 10.26 -18.83
C VAL A 138 0.71 9.80 -19.06
N GLU A 139 1.07 9.62 -20.34
CA GLU A 139 2.37 9.11 -20.76
C GLU A 139 3.53 9.82 -20.04
N LYS A 140 4.54 9.09 -19.64
CA LYS A 140 5.71 9.49 -18.86
C LYS A 140 5.41 10.02 -17.46
N GLN A 141 4.34 10.80 -17.26
CA GLN A 141 4.01 11.37 -15.94
C GLN A 141 3.58 10.29 -14.94
N TYR A 142 2.88 9.25 -15.43
CA TYR A 142 2.42 8.11 -14.63
C TYR A 142 3.21 6.83 -14.93
N GLU A 143 4.43 7.00 -15.45
CA GLU A 143 5.34 5.91 -15.75
C GLU A 143 6.62 6.04 -14.91
N TRP A 144 7.15 4.90 -14.50
CA TRP A 144 8.25 4.79 -13.58
C TRP A 144 9.28 3.78 -14.09
N THR A 145 10.54 4.11 -14.01
CA THR A 145 11.62 3.11 -14.10
C THR A 145 11.89 2.55 -12.72
N ILE A 146 12.10 1.24 -12.64
CA ILE A 146 12.31 0.55 -11.37
C ILE A 146 13.62 -0.19 -11.46
N SER A 147 14.45 -0.04 -10.46
CA SER A 147 15.74 -0.72 -10.36
C SER A 147 16.06 -1.09 -8.92
N TYR A 148 16.98 -2.02 -8.75
CA TYR A 148 17.53 -2.41 -7.47
C TYR A 148 19.06 -2.44 -7.56
N SER A 149 19.73 -1.64 -6.73
CA SER A 149 21.20 -1.71 -6.59
C SER A 149 21.63 -2.06 -5.16
N LYS A 150 21.20 -1.27 -4.20
CA LYS A 150 21.30 -1.50 -2.74
C LYS A 150 19.95 -1.45 -2.08
N CYS A 151 19.03 -0.74 -2.72
CA CYS A 151 17.62 -0.61 -2.37
C CYS A 151 16.82 -0.48 -3.66
N VAL A 152 15.51 -0.55 -3.55
CA VAL A 152 14.61 -0.26 -4.66
C VAL A 152 14.59 1.24 -4.93
N GLU A 153 14.71 1.62 -6.20
CA GLU A 153 14.49 2.98 -6.69
C GLU A 153 13.34 2.97 -7.69
N ILE A 154 12.29 3.74 -7.41
CA ILE A 154 11.13 3.95 -8.27
C ILE A 154 11.20 5.39 -8.77
N GLN A 155 11.79 5.57 -9.95
CA GLN A 155 12.12 6.87 -10.53
C GLN A 155 11.10 7.25 -11.60
N ASN A 156 10.59 8.50 -11.54
CA ASN A 156 9.62 8.96 -12.52
C ASN A 156 10.25 9.18 -13.90
N VAL A 157 9.58 8.72 -14.96
CA VAL A 157 10.07 8.85 -16.36
C VAL A 157 10.02 10.30 -16.84
N TYR A 158 8.99 11.07 -16.48
CA TYR A 158 8.83 12.47 -16.87
C TYR A 158 9.85 13.39 -16.18
N ASN A 159 10.08 13.14 -14.88
CA ASN A 159 11.04 13.90 -14.09
C ASN A 159 12.00 12.96 -13.36
N THR A 160 13.11 12.63 -14.01
CA THR A 160 14.11 11.66 -13.54
C THR A 160 14.83 12.05 -12.24
N LYS A 161 14.61 13.26 -11.73
CA LYS A 161 15.08 13.65 -10.39
C LYS A 161 14.12 13.20 -9.28
N ARG A 162 12.95 12.66 -9.63
CA ARG A 162 11.91 12.29 -8.69
C ARG A 162 11.87 10.79 -8.47
N ILE A 163 12.10 10.41 -7.23
CA ILE A 163 12.08 9.02 -6.78
C ILE A 163 11.07 8.93 -5.64
N ILE A 164 10.27 7.87 -5.65
CA ILE A 164 9.38 7.59 -4.52
C ILE A 164 10.22 7.16 -3.33
N TRP A 165 10.21 7.97 -2.28
CA TRP A 165 10.84 7.66 -0.99
C TRP A 165 9.82 7.72 0.14
N ALA A 166 10.12 7.01 1.23
CA ALA A 166 9.37 7.10 2.49
C ALA A 166 9.91 8.25 3.34
N ASN A 167 9.03 9.07 3.90
CA ASN A 167 9.37 10.08 4.89
C ASN A 167 8.68 9.74 6.20
N ALA A 168 9.41 9.09 7.10
CA ALA A 168 8.87 8.59 8.36
C ALA A 168 8.39 9.71 9.29
N SER A 169 9.07 10.87 9.31
CA SER A 169 8.69 12.01 10.16
C SER A 169 7.43 12.72 9.66
N ALA A 170 7.19 12.71 8.34
CA ALA A 170 6.00 13.29 7.73
C ALA A 170 4.90 12.25 7.46
N ASN A 171 5.13 10.99 7.85
CA ASN A 171 4.20 9.86 7.72
C ASN A 171 3.62 9.71 6.29
N ARG A 172 4.49 9.71 5.27
CA ARG A 172 4.06 9.67 3.87
C ARG A 172 5.11 9.11 2.93
N PHE A 173 4.63 8.65 1.75
CA PHE A 173 5.46 8.47 0.56
C PHE A 173 5.25 9.64 -0.39
N ALA A 174 6.32 10.11 -1.02
CA ALA A 174 6.26 11.22 -1.99
C ALA A 174 7.42 11.15 -2.98
N GLY A 175 7.36 11.98 -4.04
CA GLY A 175 8.37 12.06 -5.09
C GLY A 175 9.50 13.03 -4.70
N TYR A 176 10.52 12.56 -4.01
CA TYR A 176 11.62 13.39 -3.53
C TYR A 176 12.78 13.48 -4.53
N THR A 177 13.53 14.58 -4.50
CA THR A 177 14.77 14.77 -5.26
C THR A 177 16.03 14.37 -4.48
N SER A 178 15.91 14.16 -3.19
CA SER A 178 16.99 13.73 -2.31
C SER A 178 16.54 12.51 -1.51
N LYS A 179 17.47 11.63 -1.26
CA LYS A 179 17.21 10.38 -0.52
C LYS A 179 16.56 10.68 0.82
N GLN A 180 15.47 9.97 1.08
CA GLN A 180 14.80 9.87 2.37
C GLN A 180 15.00 8.44 2.90
N GLN A 181 13.97 7.81 3.45
CA GLN A 181 14.03 6.41 3.85
C GLN A 181 13.79 5.49 2.64
N GLU A 182 14.51 4.39 2.60
CA GLU A 182 14.45 3.42 1.51
C GLU A 182 13.08 2.75 1.43
N VAL A 183 12.59 2.62 0.20
CA VAL A 183 11.37 1.88 -0.10
C VAL A 183 11.71 0.41 -0.27
N ILE A 184 10.84 -0.46 0.19
CA ILE A 184 10.85 -1.91 -0.06
C ILE A 184 9.64 -2.24 -0.92
N LEU A 185 9.83 -3.03 -1.95
CA LEU A 185 8.76 -3.67 -2.69
C LEU A 185 8.58 -5.10 -2.18
N TYR A 186 7.37 -5.43 -1.77
CA TYR A 186 6.97 -6.78 -1.40
C TYR A 186 6.19 -7.39 -2.56
N LYS A 187 6.80 -8.32 -3.30
CA LYS A 187 6.20 -8.97 -4.47
C LYS A 187 5.28 -10.10 -4.03
N TYR A 188 4.06 -10.14 -4.60
CA TYR A 188 3.15 -11.25 -4.40
C TYR A 188 3.71 -12.55 -4.98
N MET A 189 3.67 -13.61 -4.19
CA MET A 189 4.02 -14.98 -4.54
C MET A 189 2.92 -15.91 -4.05
N GLU A 190 2.51 -16.85 -4.91
CA GLU A 190 1.58 -17.93 -4.56
C GLU A 190 2.23 -18.98 -3.67
#